data_580622ff600ffec982175861e6d23e13
#
_entry.id   580622ff600ffec982175861e6d23e13
#
_cell.length_a   1.000
_cell.length_b   1.000
_cell.length_c   1.000
_cell.angle_alpha   90.00
_cell.angle_beta   90.00
_cell.angle_gamma   90.00
#
_symmetry.space_group_name_H-M   'P 1'
#
loop_
_entity.id
_entity.type
_entity.pdbx_description
1 polymer ?
#
loop_
_entity_poly.entity_id
_entity_poly.type
_entity_poly.pdbx_seq_one_letter_code
_entity_poly.pdbx_strand_id
1 'polypeptide(L)'
;MVYGHFGIGIVLFVFFLTIDVILYAFNAAIRMLSPNDIAESKEGKAKYREMISKILESPSRFNDTVNIIVYITNIIAGSYILGSLARRVIQSVNGDKTWVYIVLAAAMILVFIIFGVIIPEKCGRRKPVRTAIRLVKYVRFLMIVLSPVVFVTTMIAKGILRIFGIKNPDAEENVTEEEIITMVNEGQEQGVLEAGEAEMITNIFELGDKHAGDIMTHRSNIEAVESTITLDNFIQNHIEGKYSRFPVYEGDIDNIVGTIHIRDALIFYRNIPNRKKLLKDVKGLLRKPYMVPETMDIDDMLKDMQEKKIHMGIVVDEYGQTAGIVSMEDIIEEIVGNILDEYDDEEEVVEYAGDDTYVVDGLTEIEDINLSLIHISEPTRPLYIS
;
A
#
# COMPACT_ATOMS: atom_id res chain seq x y z
N MET A 1 14.69 -47.71 -40.44
CA MET A 1 13.71 -47.06 -39.54
C MET A 1 14.32 -46.01 -38.56
N VAL A 2 15.63 -45.88 -38.44
CA VAL A 2 16.29 -44.97 -37.46
C VAL A 2 16.22 -43.46 -37.84
N TYR A 3 16.10 -43.14 -39.12
CA TYR A 3 16.10 -41.74 -39.61
C TYR A 3 14.79 -40.97 -39.32
N GLY A 4 13.67 -41.66 -39.16
CA GLY A 4 12.38 -40.99 -38.90
C GLY A 4 12.25 -40.37 -37.52
N HIS A 5 12.88 -40.93 -36.48
CA HIS A 5 12.72 -40.47 -35.10
C HIS A 5 13.50 -39.18 -34.81
N PHE A 6 14.64 -38.91 -35.48
CA PHE A 6 15.43 -37.72 -35.26
C PHE A 6 14.74 -36.45 -35.83
N GLY A 7 14.23 -36.54 -37.06
CA GLY A 7 13.49 -35.44 -37.67
C GLY A 7 12.23 -35.07 -36.88
N ILE A 8 11.51 -36.08 -36.40
CA ILE A 8 10.34 -35.86 -35.53
C ILE A 8 10.73 -35.18 -34.22
N GLY A 9 11.87 -35.55 -33.59
CA GLY A 9 12.37 -34.93 -32.39
C GLY A 9 12.65 -33.42 -32.57
N ILE A 10 13.27 -33.01 -33.68
CA ILE A 10 13.53 -31.61 -33.99
C ILE A 10 12.22 -30.84 -34.22
N VAL A 11 11.30 -31.41 -35.01
CA VAL A 11 10.00 -30.78 -35.29
C VAL A 11 9.21 -30.56 -33.99
N LEU A 12 9.17 -31.54 -33.11
CA LEU A 12 8.52 -31.43 -31.80
C LEU A 12 9.22 -30.41 -30.92
N PHE A 13 10.56 -30.33 -30.93
CA PHE A 13 11.32 -29.35 -30.21
C PHE A 13 10.93 -27.91 -30.60
N VAL A 14 10.94 -27.65 -31.91
CA VAL A 14 10.55 -26.31 -32.44
C VAL A 14 9.09 -26.02 -32.15
N PHE A 15 8.21 -27.03 -32.22
CA PHE A 15 6.79 -26.86 -31.91
C PHE A 15 6.56 -26.47 -30.44
N PHE A 16 7.15 -27.18 -29.48
CA PHE A 16 7.00 -26.86 -28.06
C PHE A 16 7.68 -25.54 -27.70
N LEU A 17 8.86 -25.26 -28.24
CA LEU A 17 9.51 -23.96 -28.08
C LEU A 17 8.61 -22.80 -28.58
N THR A 18 7.91 -23.00 -29.70
CA THR A 18 6.97 -21.99 -30.22
C THR A 18 5.78 -21.78 -29.29
N ILE A 19 5.28 -22.84 -28.65
CA ILE A 19 4.23 -22.72 -27.63
C ILE A 19 4.71 -21.89 -26.46
N ASP A 20 5.90 -22.18 -25.94
CA ASP A 20 6.47 -21.42 -24.81
C ASP A 20 6.67 -19.93 -25.18
N VAL A 21 7.22 -19.64 -26.36
CA VAL A 21 7.37 -18.26 -26.86
C VAL A 21 6.03 -17.51 -26.87
N ILE A 22 4.96 -18.14 -27.35
CA ILE A 22 3.63 -17.52 -27.41
C ILE A 22 3.09 -17.28 -26.00
N LEU A 23 3.20 -18.27 -25.13
CA LEU A 23 2.64 -18.19 -23.77
C LEU A 23 3.40 -17.18 -22.91
N TYR A 24 4.73 -17.22 -22.88
CA TYR A 24 5.53 -16.29 -22.09
C TYR A 24 5.44 -14.85 -22.60
N ALA A 25 5.46 -14.63 -23.92
CA ALA A 25 5.28 -13.28 -24.46
C ALA A 25 3.89 -12.72 -24.16
N PHE A 26 2.85 -13.53 -24.24
CA PHE A 26 1.49 -13.13 -23.94
C PHE A 26 1.29 -12.87 -22.44
N ASN A 27 1.79 -13.77 -21.58
CA ASN A 27 1.70 -13.62 -20.13
C ASN A 27 2.41 -12.34 -19.65
N ALA A 28 3.62 -12.09 -20.17
CA ALA A 28 4.35 -10.86 -19.86
C ALA A 28 3.62 -9.59 -20.34
N ALA A 29 2.94 -9.68 -21.48
CA ALA A 29 2.14 -8.56 -21.98
C ALA A 29 0.88 -8.31 -21.10
N ILE A 30 0.17 -9.37 -20.71
CA ILE A 30 -1.04 -9.26 -19.87
C ILE A 30 -0.74 -8.64 -18.49
N ARG A 31 0.37 -9.00 -17.87
CA ARG A 31 0.78 -8.43 -16.56
C ARG A 31 1.06 -6.92 -16.58
N MET A 32 1.28 -6.34 -17.76
CA MET A 32 1.55 -4.92 -17.98
C MET A 32 0.31 -4.14 -18.44
N LEU A 33 -0.86 -4.79 -18.54
CA LEU A 33 -2.07 -4.19 -19.08
C LEU A 33 -3.14 -4.06 -18.01
N SER A 34 -3.72 -2.87 -17.94
CA SER A 34 -4.96 -2.61 -17.23
C SER A 34 -6.19 -2.81 -18.16
N PRO A 35 -7.39 -3.04 -17.60
CA PRO A 35 -8.63 -3.06 -18.38
C PRO A 35 -8.84 -1.79 -19.21
N ASN A 36 -8.42 -0.63 -18.70
CA ASN A 36 -8.54 0.66 -19.38
C ASN A 36 -7.65 0.76 -20.62
N ASP A 37 -6.42 0.23 -20.57
CA ASP A 37 -5.50 0.23 -21.71
C ASP A 37 -6.09 -0.48 -22.93
N ILE A 38 -6.85 -1.54 -22.69
CA ILE A 38 -7.51 -2.34 -23.73
C ILE A 38 -8.79 -1.64 -24.24
N ALA A 39 -9.54 -0.99 -23.34
CA ALA A 39 -10.75 -0.25 -23.71
C ALA A 39 -10.45 0.96 -24.60
N GLU A 40 -9.40 1.71 -24.29
CA GLU A 40 -8.97 2.90 -25.04
C GLU A 40 -8.20 2.55 -26.32
N SER A 41 -7.68 1.34 -26.44
CA SER A 41 -6.87 0.93 -27.58
C SER A 41 -7.69 0.85 -28.86
N LYS A 42 -7.22 1.51 -29.90
CA LYS A 42 -7.73 1.40 -31.27
C LYS A 42 -7.12 0.24 -32.05
N GLU A 43 -6.15 -0.49 -31.47
CA GLU A 43 -5.48 -1.61 -32.12
C GLU A 43 -6.36 -2.88 -32.13
N GLY A 44 -6.34 -3.60 -33.22
CA GLY A 44 -6.99 -4.90 -33.39
C GLY A 44 -8.53 -4.88 -33.48
N LYS A 45 -9.11 -6.08 -33.63
CA LYS A 45 -10.56 -6.26 -33.73
C LYS A 45 -11.21 -6.18 -32.33
N ALA A 46 -12.42 -5.62 -32.23
CA ALA A 46 -13.18 -5.56 -30.98
C ALA A 46 -13.28 -6.92 -30.26
N LYS A 47 -13.49 -7.99 -31.02
CA LYS A 47 -13.53 -9.36 -30.50
C LYS A 47 -12.24 -9.77 -29.74
N TYR A 48 -11.07 -9.30 -30.16
CA TYR A 48 -9.80 -9.65 -29.49
C TYR A 48 -9.63 -8.85 -28.21
N ARG A 49 -10.08 -7.59 -28.19
CA ARG A 49 -10.10 -6.77 -26.96
C ARG A 49 -11.01 -7.38 -25.91
N GLU A 50 -12.23 -7.80 -26.28
CA GLU A 50 -13.14 -8.50 -25.37
C GLU A 50 -12.54 -9.81 -24.81
N MET A 51 -11.78 -10.55 -25.63
CA MET A 51 -11.10 -11.75 -25.16
C MET A 51 -10.01 -11.44 -24.12
N ILE A 52 -9.28 -10.34 -24.30
CA ILE A 52 -8.23 -9.91 -23.36
C ILE A 52 -8.86 -9.39 -22.08
N SER A 53 -9.92 -8.58 -22.18
CA SER A 53 -10.67 -8.09 -21.00
C SER A 53 -11.13 -9.23 -20.10
N LYS A 54 -11.70 -10.29 -20.68
CA LYS A 54 -12.09 -11.48 -19.90
C LYS A 54 -10.93 -12.24 -19.24
N ILE A 55 -9.71 -12.14 -19.78
CA ILE A 55 -8.52 -12.71 -19.15
C ILE A 55 -8.05 -11.81 -18.00
N LEU A 56 -8.13 -10.49 -18.18
CA LEU A 56 -7.78 -9.53 -17.14
C LEU A 56 -8.75 -9.52 -15.94
N GLU A 57 -10.00 -9.95 -16.14
CA GLU A 57 -11.00 -10.14 -15.06
C GLU A 57 -10.65 -11.35 -14.14
N SER A 58 -9.79 -12.28 -14.58
CA SER A 58 -9.42 -13.48 -13.82
C SER A 58 -7.94 -13.85 -14.03
N PRO A 59 -7.00 -12.99 -13.57
CA PRO A 59 -5.57 -13.17 -13.87
C PRO A 59 -4.95 -14.40 -13.22
N SER A 60 -5.35 -14.77 -12.00
CA SER A 60 -4.88 -15.95 -11.29
C SER A 60 -5.22 -17.24 -12.06
N ARG A 61 -6.48 -17.39 -12.46
CA ARG A 61 -6.94 -18.54 -13.24
C ARG A 61 -6.23 -18.67 -14.59
N PHE A 62 -5.91 -17.53 -15.21
CA PHE A 62 -5.14 -17.53 -16.44
C PHE A 62 -3.70 -17.99 -16.21
N ASN A 63 -3.02 -17.46 -15.18
CA ASN A 63 -1.66 -17.84 -14.81
C ASN A 63 -1.53 -19.35 -14.52
N ASP A 64 -2.43 -19.90 -13.72
CA ASP A 64 -2.44 -21.33 -13.43
C ASP A 64 -2.57 -22.17 -14.69
N THR A 65 -3.46 -21.77 -15.60
CA THR A 65 -3.64 -22.45 -16.87
C THR A 65 -2.36 -22.41 -17.71
N VAL A 66 -1.71 -21.25 -17.81
CA VAL A 66 -0.45 -21.10 -18.55
C VAL A 66 0.66 -21.96 -17.93
N ASN A 67 0.82 -21.93 -16.61
CA ASN A 67 1.83 -22.72 -15.91
C ASN A 67 1.63 -24.22 -16.13
N ILE A 68 0.41 -24.72 -16.00
CA ILE A 68 0.10 -26.14 -16.25
C ILE A 68 0.45 -26.53 -17.70
N ILE A 69 0.10 -25.71 -18.67
CA ILE A 69 0.41 -25.94 -20.07
C ILE A 69 1.93 -26.04 -20.31
N VAL A 70 2.65 -25.04 -19.76
CA VAL A 70 4.12 -24.97 -19.90
C VAL A 70 4.79 -26.15 -19.23
N TYR A 71 4.39 -26.56 -18.04
CA TYR A 71 4.97 -27.74 -17.37
C TYR A 71 4.73 -29.02 -18.16
N ILE A 72 3.51 -29.24 -18.68
CA ILE A 72 3.19 -30.43 -19.49
C ILE A 72 4.05 -30.44 -20.75
N THR A 73 4.11 -29.35 -21.50
CA THR A 73 4.88 -29.27 -22.74
C THR A 73 6.38 -29.47 -22.49
N ASN A 74 6.93 -28.91 -21.43
CA ASN A 74 8.34 -29.04 -21.08
C ASN A 74 8.71 -30.48 -20.59
N ILE A 75 7.83 -31.13 -19.83
CA ILE A 75 8.04 -32.55 -19.44
C ILE A 75 8.04 -33.48 -20.67
N ILE A 76 7.08 -33.27 -21.58
CA ILE A 76 7.03 -34.04 -22.82
C ILE A 76 8.28 -33.76 -23.68
N ALA A 77 8.68 -32.50 -23.80
CA ALA A 77 9.89 -32.12 -24.53
C ALA A 77 11.15 -32.78 -23.91
N GLY A 78 11.33 -32.70 -22.60
CA GLY A 78 12.45 -33.27 -21.90
C GLY A 78 12.54 -34.81 -22.02
N SER A 79 11.41 -35.50 -21.86
CA SER A 79 11.39 -36.97 -21.86
C SER A 79 11.59 -37.57 -23.25
N TYR A 80 10.88 -37.09 -24.25
CA TYR A 80 10.89 -37.66 -25.60
C TYR A 80 11.99 -37.09 -26.49
N ILE A 81 12.15 -35.75 -26.50
CA ILE A 81 13.05 -35.06 -27.43
C ILE A 81 14.51 -35.33 -27.06
N LEU A 82 14.84 -35.18 -25.76
CA LEU A 82 16.19 -35.44 -25.25
C LEU A 82 16.63 -36.88 -25.61
N GLY A 83 15.75 -37.87 -25.39
CA GLY A 83 16.03 -39.26 -25.73
C GLY A 83 16.19 -39.51 -27.23
N SER A 84 15.48 -38.78 -28.09
CA SER A 84 15.58 -38.94 -29.57
C SER A 84 16.85 -38.28 -30.13
N LEU A 85 17.22 -37.11 -29.61
CA LEU A 85 18.45 -36.39 -29.99
C LEU A 85 19.71 -37.10 -29.48
N ALA A 86 19.69 -37.48 -28.19
CA ALA A 86 20.82 -38.13 -27.55
C ALA A 86 21.19 -39.45 -28.24
N ARG A 87 20.23 -40.29 -28.68
CA ARG A 87 20.51 -41.55 -29.39
C ARG A 87 21.38 -41.35 -30.62
N ARG A 88 21.19 -40.28 -31.38
CA ARG A 88 21.99 -40.02 -32.58
C ARG A 88 23.40 -39.56 -32.27
N VAL A 89 23.53 -38.63 -31.27
CA VAL A 89 24.86 -38.14 -30.86
C VAL A 89 25.70 -39.26 -30.25
N ILE A 90 25.07 -40.12 -29.42
CA ILE A 90 25.75 -41.24 -28.79
C ILE A 90 26.26 -42.28 -29.79
N GLN A 91 25.58 -42.46 -30.93
CA GLN A 91 26.06 -43.37 -32.00
C GLN A 91 27.35 -42.85 -32.65
N SER A 92 27.65 -41.57 -32.55
CA SER A 92 28.83 -40.90 -33.14
C SER A 92 29.99 -40.74 -32.16
N VAL A 93 29.79 -41.07 -30.89
CA VAL A 93 30.79 -40.85 -29.82
C VAL A 93 31.25 -42.19 -29.24
N ASN A 94 32.58 -42.40 -29.27
CA ASN A 94 33.23 -43.54 -28.61
C ASN A 94 33.59 -43.12 -27.17
N GLY A 95 32.91 -43.66 -26.14
CA GLY A 95 33.18 -43.37 -24.73
C GLY A 95 31.96 -43.46 -23.81
N ASP A 96 32.06 -42.90 -22.60
CA ASP A 96 30.97 -42.88 -21.64
C ASP A 96 29.80 -42.02 -22.16
N LYS A 97 28.63 -42.66 -22.25
CA LYS A 97 27.42 -42.09 -22.85
C LYS A 97 26.66 -41.17 -21.93
N THR A 98 26.92 -41.23 -20.63
CA THR A 98 26.17 -40.49 -19.61
C THR A 98 26.39 -38.96 -19.72
N TRP A 99 27.61 -38.55 -19.90
CA TRP A 99 27.92 -37.13 -20.00
C TRP A 99 27.38 -36.47 -21.26
N VAL A 100 27.18 -37.24 -22.36
CA VAL A 100 26.53 -36.75 -23.57
C VAL A 100 25.07 -36.34 -23.29
N TYR A 101 24.34 -37.14 -22.49
CA TYR A 101 22.98 -36.79 -22.07
C TYR A 101 22.98 -35.53 -21.23
N ILE A 102 23.93 -35.37 -20.29
CA ILE A 102 24.03 -34.19 -19.40
C ILE A 102 24.29 -32.91 -20.22
N VAL A 103 25.25 -32.97 -21.13
CA VAL A 103 25.59 -31.78 -21.97
C VAL A 103 24.43 -31.43 -22.90
N LEU A 104 23.79 -32.42 -23.50
CA LEU A 104 22.66 -32.19 -24.41
C LEU A 104 21.45 -31.66 -23.66
N ALA A 105 21.18 -32.18 -22.45
CA ALA A 105 20.13 -31.68 -21.58
C ALA A 105 20.41 -30.22 -21.17
N ALA A 106 21.62 -29.90 -20.72
CA ALA A 106 22.02 -28.56 -20.37
C ALA A 106 21.88 -27.57 -21.54
N ALA A 107 22.30 -27.98 -22.75
CA ALA A 107 22.15 -27.17 -23.95
C ALA A 107 20.67 -26.92 -24.29
N MET A 108 19.82 -27.94 -24.19
CA MET A 108 18.38 -27.82 -24.41
C MET A 108 17.73 -26.88 -23.39
N ILE A 109 18.03 -27.04 -22.11
CA ILE A 109 17.53 -26.17 -21.03
C ILE A 109 17.93 -24.72 -21.31
N LEU A 110 19.18 -24.48 -21.69
CA LEU A 110 19.68 -23.12 -21.98
C LEU A 110 18.93 -22.50 -23.18
N VAL A 111 18.68 -23.28 -24.24
CA VAL A 111 17.91 -22.83 -25.40
C VAL A 111 16.46 -22.50 -25.00
N PHE A 112 15.81 -23.37 -24.21
CA PHE A 112 14.45 -23.09 -23.71
C PHE A 112 14.39 -21.85 -22.82
N ILE A 113 15.31 -21.69 -21.89
CA ILE A 113 15.34 -20.52 -21.02
C ILE A 113 15.55 -19.24 -21.82
N ILE A 114 16.53 -19.21 -22.73
CA ILE A 114 16.84 -17.98 -23.48
C ILE A 114 15.74 -17.67 -24.49
N PHE A 115 15.40 -18.62 -25.37
CA PHE A 115 14.50 -18.38 -26.51
C PHE A 115 13.03 -18.63 -26.18
N GLY A 116 12.74 -19.52 -25.23
CA GLY A 116 11.37 -19.82 -24.79
C GLY A 116 10.83 -18.89 -23.72
N VAL A 117 11.69 -18.39 -22.81
CA VAL A 117 11.28 -17.59 -21.65
C VAL A 117 11.78 -16.16 -21.71
N ILE A 118 13.10 -15.94 -21.61
CA ILE A 118 13.69 -14.60 -21.38
C ILE A 118 13.39 -13.63 -22.54
N ILE A 119 13.69 -14.05 -23.77
CA ILE A 119 13.48 -13.19 -24.94
C ILE A 119 11.99 -12.88 -25.16
N PRO A 120 11.07 -13.87 -25.17
CA PRO A 120 9.65 -13.62 -25.31
C PRO A 120 9.07 -12.73 -24.23
N GLU A 121 9.46 -12.92 -22.97
CA GLU A 121 9.04 -12.09 -21.84
C GLU A 121 9.43 -10.60 -22.04
N LYS A 122 10.70 -10.33 -22.37
CA LYS A 122 11.16 -8.96 -22.66
C LYS A 122 10.45 -8.35 -23.87
N CYS A 123 10.18 -9.14 -24.90
CA CYS A 123 9.42 -8.69 -26.07
C CYS A 123 7.96 -8.37 -25.72
N GLY A 124 7.34 -9.16 -24.87
CA GLY A 124 5.96 -8.97 -24.38
C GLY A 124 5.81 -7.66 -23.60
N ARG A 125 6.72 -7.42 -22.65
CA ARG A 125 6.73 -6.19 -21.83
C ARG A 125 6.95 -4.90 -22.65
N ARG A 126 7.70 -4.97 -23.76
CA ARG A 126 8.06 -3.78 -24.54
C ARG A 126 6.88 -3.17 -25.32
N LYS A 127 5.94 -3.96 -25.80
CA LYS A 127 4.75 -3.52 -26.56
C LYS A 127 3.53 -4.36 -26.14
N PRO A 128 3.02 -4.18 -24.92
CA PRO A 128 2.06 -5.08 -24.31
C PRO A 128 0.74 -5.18 -25.09
N VAL A 129 0.11 -4.06 -25.42
CA VAL A 129 -1.16 -4.03 -26.17
C VAL A 129 -1.06 -4.79 -27.51
N ARG A 130 -0.04 -4.46 -28.29
CA ARG A 130 0.15 -5.06 -29.63
C ARG A 130 0.45 -6.57 -29.54
N THR A 131 1.26 -6.97 -28.56
CA THR A 131 1.61 -8.39 -28.36
C THR A 131 0.38 -9.17 -27.89
N ALA A 132 -0.38 -8.66 -26.93
CA ALA A 132 -1.60 -9.29 -26.44
C ALA A 132 -2.61 -9.49 -27.58
N ILE A 133 -2.93 -8.44 -28.33
CA ILE A 133 -3.90 -8.51 -29.44
C ILE A 133 -3.47 -9.53 -30.53
N ARG A 134 -2.17 -9.59 -30.81
CA ARG A 134 -1.64 -10.50 -31.86
C ARG A 134 -1.69 -11.96 -31.42
N LEU A 135 -1.42 -12.22 -30.13
CA LEU A 135 -1.25 -13.57 -29.62
C LEU A 135 -2.52 -14.17 -28.98
N VAL A 136 -3.50 -13.36 -28.57
CA VAL A 136 -4.71 -13.82 -27.86
C VAL A 136 -5.44 -14.96 -28.59
N LYS A 137 -5.46 -14.93 -29.92
CA LYS A 137 -6.10 -15.99 -30.73
C LYS A 137 -5.44 -17.35 -30.51
N TYR A 138 -4.11 -17.40 -30.48
CA TYR A 138 -3.33 -18.62 -30.35
C TYR A 138 -3.40 -19.14 -28.90
N VAL A 139 -3.28 -18.21 -27.94
CA VAL A 139 -3.40 -18.54 -26.51
C VAL A 139 -4.78 -19.12 -26.21
N ARG A 140 -5.85 -18.48 -26.67
CA ARG A 140 -7.21 -18.99 -26.48
C ARG A 140 -7.42 -20.37 -27.10
N PHE A 141 -6.85 -20.62 -28.27
CA PHE A 141 -6.90 -21.92 -28.88
C PHE A 141 -6.21 -22.98 -28.00
N LEU A 142 -5.01 -22.68 -27.49
CA LEU A 142 -4.28 -23.57 -26.58
C LEU A 142 -5.07 -23.82 -25.29
N MET A 143 -5.64 -22.79 -24.70
CA MET A 143 -6.48 -22.90 -23.49
C MET A 143 -7.68 -23.82 -23.72
N ILE A 144 -8.37 -23.71 -24.85
CA ILE A 144 -9.53 -24.56 -25.17
C ILE A 144 -9.09 -26.01 -25.36
N VAL A 145 -8.01 -26.27 -26.11
CA VAL A 145 -7.53 -27.63 -26.37
C VAL A 145 -7.06 -28.33 -25.10
N LEU A 146 -6.40 -27.60 -24.20
CA LEU A 146 -5.85 -28.15 -22.97
C LEU A 146 -6.78 -27.98 -21.74
N SER A 147 -7.93 -27.35 -21.93
CA SER A 147 -8.94 -27.18 -20.87
C SER A 147 -9.32 -28.46 -20.11
N PRO A 148 -9.51 -29.62 -20.78
CA PRO A 148 -9.84 -30.84 -20.04
C PRO A 148 -8.70 -31.28 -19.11
N VAL A 149 -7.44 -31.08 -19.52
CA VAL A 149 -6.27 -31.43 -18.70
C VAL A 149 -6.15 -30.50 -17.51
N VAL A 150 -6.29 -29.19 -17.74
CA VAL A 150 -6.31 -28.17 -16.68
C VAL A 150 -7.44 -28.45 -15.70
N PHE A 151 -8.63 -28.79 -16.17
CA PHE A 151 -9.77 -29.12 -15.31
C PHE A 151 -9.47 -30.32 -14.39
N VAL A 152 -8.90 -31.41 -14.94
CA VAL A 152 -8.56 -32.58 -14.13
C VAL A 152 -7.48 -32.27 -13.11
N THR A 153 -6.42 -31.54 -13.48
CA THR A 153 -5.32 -31.19 -12.57
C THR A 153 -5.79 -30.29 -11.46
N THR A 154 -6.58 -29.27 -11.75
CA THR A 154 -7.15 -28.37 -10.75
C THR A 154 -8.17 -29.07 -9.84
N MET A 155 -8.97 -30.00 -10.37
CA MET A 155 -9.89 -30.80 -9.56
C MET A 155 -9.14 -31.68 -8.56
N ILE A 156 -8.03 -32.32 -8.98
CA ILE A 156 -7.19 -33.12 -8.09
C ILE A 156 -6.55 -32.24 -7.02
N ALA A 157 -5.97 -31.10 -7.42
CA ALA A 157 -5.35 -30.15 -6.49
C ALA A 157 -6.35 -29.65 -5.43
N LYS A 158 -7.56 -29.24 -5.83
CA LYS A 158 -8.64 -28.85 -4.91
C LYS A 158 -9.06 -29.98 -3.98
N GLY A 159 -9.09 -31.21 -4.47
CA GLY A 159 -9.36 -32.40 -3.66
C GLY A 159 -8.30 -32.58 -2.55
N ILE A 160 -7.03 -32.47 -2.90
CA ILE A 160 -5.91 -32.56 -1.95
C ILE A 160 -5.97 -31.41 -0.93
N LEU A 161 -6.16 -30.16 -1.38
CA LEU A 161 -6.25 -28.99 -0.50
C LEU A 161 -7.39 -29.11 0.52
N ARG A 162 -8.54 -29.69 0.12
CA ARG A 162 -9.64 -29.97 1.07
C ARG A 162 -9.25 -30.96 2.17
N ILE A 163 -8.38 -31.94 1.89
CA ILE A 163 -7.87 -32.89 2.90
C ILE A 163 -7.01 -32.12 3.93
N PHE A 164 -6.28 -31.10 3.52
CA PHE A 164 -5.50 -30.21 4.40
C PHE A 164 -6.32 -29.09 5.05
N GLY A 165 -7.66 -29.09 4.90
CA GLY A 165 -8.56 -28.12 5.56
C GLY A 165 -8.79 -26.80 4.82
N ILE A 166 -8.18 -26.62 3.65
CA ILE A 166 -8.35 -25.40 2.83
C ILE A 166 -9.64 -25.54 2.03
N LYS A 167 -10.70 -24.83 2.46
CA LYS A 167 -12.04 -24.95 1.86
C LYS A 167 -12.22 -24.15 0.57
N ASN A 168 -11.59 -22.99 0.45
CA ASN A 168 -11.71 -22.08 -0.69
C ASN A 168 -10.34 -21.69 -1.27
N PRO A 169 -9.70 -22.58 -2.06
CA PRO A 169 -8.40 -22.25 -2.68
C PRO A 169 -8.46 -21.21 -3.81
N ASP A 170 -9.66 -20.86 -4.26
CA ASP A 170 -9.90 -19.80 -5.26
C ASP A 170 -10.51 -18.53 -4.59
N ALA A 171 -10.52 -18.43 -3.25
CA ALA A 171 -10.74 -17.13 -2.63
C ALA A 171 -9.68 -16.21 -3.22
N GLU A 172 -10.12 -15.22 -4.00
CA GLU A 172 -9.23 -14.17 -4.49
C GLU A 172 -8.39 -13.75 -3.29
N GLU A 173 -7.08 -13.80 -3.44
CA GLU A 173 -6.18 -13.16 -2.49
C GLU A 173 -6.60 -11.69 -2.51
N ASN A 174 -7.48 -11.34 -1.57
CA ASN A 174 -7.79 -9.94 -1.36
C ASN A 174 -6.44 -9.29 -1.04
N VAL A 175 -6.11 -8.30 -1.82
CA VAL A 175 -4.89 -7.52 -1.57
C VAL A 175 -4.96 -7.08 -0.12
N THR A 176 -4.00 -7.50 0.67
CA THR A 176 -3.92 -7.11 2.08
C THR A 176 -3.29 -5.73 2.19
N GLU A 177 -3.53 -5.08 3.31
CA GLU A 177 -2.91 -3.79 3.62
C GLU A 177 -1.38 -3.88 3.57
N GLU A 178 -0.81 -4.96 4.13
CA GLU A 178 0.64 -5.20 4.10
C GLU A 178 1.19 -5.34 2.67
N GLU A 179 0.42 -5.91 1.73
CA GLU A 179 0.81 -5.96 0.33
C GLU A 179 0.81 -4.56 -0.31
N ILE A 180 -0.15 -3.70 0.04
CA ILE A 180 -0.19 -2.32 -0.46
C ILE A 180 0.99 -1.53 0.11
N ILE A 181 1.26 -1.62 1.41
CA ILE A 181 2.41 -0.96 2.07
C ILE A 181 3.72 -1.44 1.44
N THR A 182 3.85 -2.75 1.17
CA THR A 182 5.03 -3.30 0.47
C THR A 182 5.20 -2.67 -0.91
N MET A 183 4.12 -2.52 -1.69
CA MET A 183 4.16 -1.87 -3.01
C MET A 183 4.54 -0.38 -2.92
N VAL A 184 4.10 0.31 -1.88
CA VAL A 184 4.46 1.71 -1.60
C VAL A 184 5.95 1.83 -1.32
N ASN A 185 6.49 0.97 -0.44
CA ASN A 185 7.91 0.94 -0.12
C ASN A 185 8.79 0.60 -1.35
N GLU A 186 8.37 -0.39 -2.16
CA GLU A 186 9.05 -0.68 -3.43
C GLU A 186 9.00 0.52 -4.39
N GLY A 187 7.90 1.27 -4.42
CA GLY A 187 7.74 2.49 -5.21
C GLY A 187 8.72 3.60 -4.77
N GLN A 188 8.91 3.76 -3.47
CA GLN A 188 9.88 4.68 -2.88
C GLN A 188 11.32 4.29 -3.23
N GLU A 189 11.71 3.01 -3.03
CA GLU A 189 13.05 2.51 -3.38
C GLU A 189 13.39 2.71 -4.87
N GLN A 190 12.40 2.60 -5.75
CA GLN A 190 12.54 2.82 -7.18
C GLN A 190 12.52 4.31 -7.58
N GLY A 191 12.31 5.24 -6.65
CA GLY A 191 12.21 6.68 -6.89
C GLY A 191 10.96 7.09 -7.66
N VAL A 192 9.89 6.28 -7.62
CA VAL A 192 8.56 6.59 -8.17
C VAL A 192 7.75 7.45 -7.22
N LEU A 193 7.94 7.23 -5.91
CA LEU A 193 7.34 7.99 -4.82
C LEU A 193 8.45 8.70 -4.03
N GLU A 194 8.15 9.90 -3.55
CA GLU A 194 9.00 10.60 -2.57
C GLU A 194 8.80 9.98 -1.18
N ALA A 195 9.78 10.14 -0.28
CA ALA A 195 9.73 9.56 1.05
C ALA A 195 8.47 10.00 1.83
N GLY A 196 8.17 11.30 1.84
CA GLY A 196 6.98 11.84 2.49
C GLY A 196 5.66 11.37 1.87
N GLU A 197 5.62 11.08 0.56
CA GLU A 197 4.42 10.52 -0.07
C GLU A 197 4.17 9.08 0.40
N ALA A 198 5.24 8.28 0.52
CA ALA A 198 5.15 6.90 1.00
C ALA A 198 4.71 6.85 2.48
N GLU A 199 5.26 7.74 3.31
CA GLU A 199 4.91 7.90 4.72
C GLU A 199 3.44 8.30 4.89
N MET A 200 2.95 9.32 4.17
CA MET A 200 1.54 9.71 4.21
C MET A 200 0.60 8.55 3.85
N ILE A 201 0.97 7.71 2.87
CA ILE A 201 0.15 6.55 2.48
C ILE A 201 0.11 5.52 3.63
N THR A 202 1.22 5.28 4.31
CA THR A 202 1.30 4.38 5.47
C THR A 202 0.46 4.93 6.62
N ASN A 203 0.61 6.21 6.95
CA ASN A 203 -0.15 6.88 8.00
C ASN A 203 -1.66 6.85 7.78
N ILE A 204 -2.13 6.88 6.49
CA ILE A 204 -3.57 6.73 6.18
C ILE A 204 -4.10 5.35 6.60
N PHE A 205 -3.31 4.28 6.47
CA PHE A 205 -3.72 2.95 6.94
C PHE A 205 -3.74 2.89 8.46
N GLU A 206 -2.71 3.42 9.12
CA GLU A 206 -2.63 3.45 10.57
C GLU A 206 -3.72 4.32 11.22
N LEU A 207 -4.19 5.36 10.50
CA LEU A 207 -5.29 6.22 10.95
C LEU A 207 -6.56 5.43 11.29
N GLY A 208 -6.84 4.36 10.54
CA GLY A 208 -8.01 3.51 10.73
C GLY A 208 -8.00 2.71 12.04
N ASP A 209 -6.83 2.51 12.65
CA ASP A 209 -6.65 1.75 13.87
C ASP A 209 -6.55 2.65 15.13
N LYS A 210 -6.48 3.98 14.96
CA LYS A 210 -6.37 4.95 16.06
C LYS A 210 -7.74 5.46 16.53
N HIS A 211 -7.84 5.73 17.82
CA HIS A 211 -9.03 6.29 18.47
C HIS A 211 -8.78 7.72 18.93
N ALA A 212 -9.84 8.46 19.24
CA ALA A 212 -9.75 9.84 19.72
C ALA A 212 -8.88 9.98 20.99
N GLY A 213 -8.85 8.94 21.83
CA GLY A 213 -8.01 8.89 23.02
C GLY A 213 -6.52 8.85 22.73
N ASP A 214 -6.13 8.31 21.57
CA ASP A 214 -4.71 8.10 21.21
C ASP A 214 -4.04 9.40 20.74
N ILE A 215 -4.82 10.32 20.14
CA ILE A 215 -4.32 11.59 19.57
C ILE A 215 -4.75 12.84 20.34
N MET A 216 -5.54 12.68 21.41
CA MET A 216 -6.06 13.84 22.13
C MET A 216 -4.98 14.60 22.90
N THR A 217 -5.10 15.93 22.93
CA THR A 217 -4.46 16.71 23.97
C THR A 217 -5.08 16.38 25.31
N HIS A 218 -4.33 15.73 26.19
CA HIS A 218 -4.81 15.26 27.49
C HIS A 218 -5.31 16.40 28.38
N ARG A 219 -6.31 16.11 29.24
CA ARG A 219 -6.98 17.12 30.10
C ARG A 219 -6.04 18.04 30.93
N SER A 220 -4.88 17.50 31.32
CA SER A 220 -3.87 18.26 32.07
C SER A 220 -3.27 19.43 31.28
N ASN A 221 -3.29 19.32 29.93
CA ASN A 221 -2.64 20.28 29.04
C ASN A 221 -3.66 21.14 28.27
N ILE A 222 -4.97 20.98 28.57
CA ILE A 222 -6.02 21.78 27.94
C ILE A 222 -5.97 23.22 28.48
N GLU A 223 -5.84 24.18 27.59
CA GLU A 223 -6.11 25.58 27.90
C GLU A 223 -7.61 25.85 27.80
N ALA A 224 -8.32 25.66 28.93
CA ALA A 224 -9.75 25.85 29.03
C ALA A 224 -10.07 27.16 29.80
N VAL A 225 -11.25 27.72 29.54
CA VAL A 225 -11.66 29.04 30.07
C VAL A 225 -12.91 28.92 30.91
N GLU A 226 -12.92 29.54 32.08
CA GLU A 226 -14.11 29.57 32.95
C GLU A 226 -15.19 30.50 32.41
N SER A 227 -16.43 30.02 32.36
CA SER A 227 -17.60 30.76 31.85
C SER A 227 -17.95 32.03 32.60
N THR A 228 -17.42 32.17 33.82
CA THR A 228 -17.66 33.31 34.73
C THR A 228 -16.66 34.47 34.56
N ILE A 229 -15.67 34.36 33.69
CA ILE A 229 -14.82 35.50 33.35
C ILE A 229 -15.53 36.44 32.37
N THR A 230 -15.12 37.72 32.37
CA THR A 230 -15.67 38.71 31.45
C THR A 230 -15.06 38.54 30.05
N LEU A 231 -15.79 38.98 29.03
CA LEU A 231 -15.27 38.98 27.64
C LEU A 231 -14.01 39.86 27.52
N ASP A 232 -13.91 40.93 28.32
CA ASP A 232 -12.71 41.79 28.36
C ASP A 232 -11.48 41.02 28.87
N ASN A 233 -11.63 40.32 29.98
CA ASN A 233 -10.53 39.50 30.53
C ASN A 233 -10.13 38.36 29.60
N PHE A 234 -11.10 37.71 28.96
CA PHE A 234 -10.81 36.68 27.97
C PHE A 234 -9.93 37.21 26.83
N ILE A 235 -10.32 38.33 26.22
CA ILE A 235 -9.56 38.94 25.12
C ILE A 235 -8.16 39.35 25.57
N GLN A 236 -8.03 40.00 26.73
CA GLN A 236 -6.73 40.47 27.23
C GLN A 236 -5.74 39.35 27.48
N ASN A 237 -6.22 38.19 27.93
CA ASN A 237 -5.35 37.06 28.29
C ASN A 237 -5.03 36.12 27.13
N HIS A 238 -5.89 36.06 26.07
CA HIS A 238 -5.75 35.03 25.05
C HIS A 238 -5.54 35.57 23.62
N ILE A 239 -5.57 36.92 23.41
CA ILE A 239 -5.44 37.51 22.08
C ILE A 239 -4.05 37.29 21.45
N GLU A 240 -3.02 37.23 22.29
CA GLU A 240 -1.63 37.02 21.88
C GLU A 240 -1.21 35.52 21.98
N GLY A 241 -2.15 34.66 22.40
CA GLY A 241 -1.89 33.24 22.57
C GLY A 241 -1.86 32.46 21.25
N LYS A 242 -1.29 31.28 21.31
CA LYS A 242 -1.14 30.37 20.17
C LYS A 242 -2.49 29.78 19.69
N TYR A 243 -3.50 29.68 20.58
CA TYR A 243 -4.72 28.92 20.26
C TYR A 243 -5.85 29.81 19.73
N SER A 244 -6.60 29.26 18.76
CA SER A 244 -7.76 29.92 18.16
C SER A 244 -9.08 29.57 18.82
N ARG A 245 -9.18 28.40 19.47
CA ARG A 245 -10.40 27.87 20.08
C ARG A 245 -10.14 27.36 21.46
N PHE A 246 -11.08 27.62 22.36
CA PHE A 246 -10.97 27.27 23.77
C PHE A 246 -12.24 26.57 24.23
N PRO A 247 -12.14 25.44 24.95
CA PRO A 247 -13.25 24.89 25.73
C PRO A 247 -13.65 25.90 26.85
N VAL A 248 -14.95 26.02 27.08
CA VAL A 248 -15.48 26.88 28.15
C VAL A 248 -16.21 25.97 29.15
N TYR A 249 -15.77 26.01 30.40
CA TYR A 249 -16.34 25.20 31.49
C TYR A 249 -17.06 26.04 32.52
N GLU A 250 -17.93 25.44 33.34
CA GLU A 250 -18.59 26.07 34.46
C GLU A 250 -18.31 25.30 35.77
N GLY A 251 -17.47 25.87 36.62
CA GLY A 251 -17.06 25.33 37.91
C GLY A 251 -15.98 24.25 37.85
N ASP A 252 -16.17 23.23 37.05
CA ASP A 252 -15.21 22.15 36.85
C ASP A 252 -14.99 21.90 35.36
N ILE A 253 -13.77 21.47 34.99
CA ILE A 253 -13.39 21.16 33.61
C ILE A 253 -14.23 19.98 33.03
N ASP A 254 -14.80 19.15 33.88
CA ASP A 254 -15.70 18.11 33.47
C ASP A 254 -17.08 18.61 33.02
N ASN A 255 -17.39 19.88 33.28
CA ASN A 255 -18.63 20.54 32.89
C ASN A 255 -18.37 21.57 31.78
N ILE A 256 -18.06 21.08 30.56
CA ILE A 256 -17.86 21.95 29.38
C ILE A 256 -19.23 22.44 28.88
N VAL A 257 -19.49 23.76 29.01
CA VAL A 257 -20.74 24.39 28.58
C VAL A 257 -20.72 24.89 27.13
N GLY A 258 -19.54 24.98 26.54
CA GLY A 258 -19.39 25.45 25.16
C GLY A 258 -17.96 25.52 24.69
N THR A 259 -17.78 25.96 23.45
CA THR A 259 -16.49 26.35 22.90
C THR A 259 -16.53 27.78 22.40
N ILE A 260 -15.43 28.53 22.55
CA ILE A 260 -15.30 29.89 22.08
C ILE A 260 -14.17 30.01 21.07
N HIS A 261 -14.41 30.72 19.98
CA HIS A 261 -13.39 31.07 19.00
C HIS A 261 -12.91 32.51 19.22
N ILE A 262 -11.60 32.75 19.29
CA ILE A 262 -11.02 34.08 19.52
C ILE A 262 -11.55 35.13 18.52
N ARG A 263 -11.70 34.76 17.24
CA ARG A 263 -12.26 35.64 16.21
C ARG A 263 -13.71 36.04 16.50
N ASP A 264 -14.53 35.10 16.94
CA ASP A 264 -15.93 35.42 17.32
C ASP A 264 -15.94 36.31 18.55
N ALA A 265 -15.11 36.02 19.55
CA ALA A 265 -14.95 36.88 20.74
C ALA A 265 -14.59 38.32 20.36
N LEU A 266 -13.65 38.53 19.45
CA LEU A 266 -13.28 39.86 18.94
C LEU A 266 -14.44 40.58 18.25
N ILE A 267 -15.29 39.88 17.51
CA ILE A 267 -16.48 40.44 16.86
C ILE A 267 -17.46 40.95 17.95
N PHE A 268 -17.74 40.11 18.96
CA PHE A 268 -18.63 40.52 20.09
C PHE A 268 -18.02 41.60 20.98
N TYR A 269 -16.70 41.64 21.11
CA TYR A 269 -15.96 42.65 21.86
C TYR A 269 -16.10 44.05 21.29
N ARG A 270 -16.35 44.20 19.99
CA ARG A 270 -16.62 45.50 19.36
C ARG A 270 -17.85 46.21 19.97
N ASN A 271 -18.79 45.45 20.51
CA ASN A 271 -19.95 45.99 21.21
C ASN A 271 -19.61 46.24 22.68
N ILE A 272 -19.39 47.51 23.04
CA ILE A 272 -18.92 47.96 24.37
C ILE A 272 -19.72 47.34 25.53
N PRO A 273 -21.07 47.26 25.49
CA PRO A 273 -21.86 46.62 26.54
C PRO A 273 -21.51 45.13 26.77
N ASN A 274 -20.98 44.42 25.81
CA ASN A 274 -20.62 43.02 25.98
C ASN A 274 -19.31 42.82 26.71
N ARG A 275 -18.39 43.78 26.70
CA ARG A 275 -17.04 43.65 27.29
C ARG A 275 -17.06 43.25 28.76
N LYS A 276 -18.01 43.83 29.52
CA LYS A 276 -18.15 43.60 30.96
C LYS A 276 -19.07 42.43 31.32
N LYS A 277 -19.70 41.78 30.30
CA LYS A 277 -20.53 40.59 30.54
C LYS A 277 -19.65 39.36 30.71
N LEU A 278 -20.16 38.43 31.50
CA LEU A 278 -19.54 37.08 31.59
C LEU A 278 -19.70 36.35 30.26
N LEU A 279 -18.77 35.46 29.92
CA LEU A 279 -18.81 34.72 28.69
C LEU A 279 -20.15 34.00 28.48
N LYS A 280 -20.69 33.37 29.53
CA LYS A 280 -21.98 32.68 29.50
C LYS A 280 -23.19 33.58 29.24
N ASP A 281 -23.08 34.88 29.55
CA ASP A 281 -24.16 35.87 29.41
C ASP A 281 -24.18 36.55 28.03
N VAL A 282 -23.13 36.36 27.23
CA VAL A 282 -23.06 36.89 25.85
C VAL A 282 -23.78 35.95 24.90
N LYS A 283 -25.03 36.28 24.59
CA LYS A 283 -25.84 35.41 23.69
C LYS A 283 -25.20 35.22 22.33
N GLY A 284 -25.02 33.94 21.94
CA GLY A 284 -24.50 33.55 20.63
C GLY A 284 -22.97 33.58 20.54
N LEU A 285 -22.25 33.83 21.64
CA LEU A 285 -20.78 33.75 21.69
C LEU A 285 -20.31 32.31 21.79
N LEU A 286 -20.86 31.56 22.74
CA LEU A 286 -20.51 30.17 22.96
C LEU A 286 -21.23 29.28 21.95
N ARG A 287 -20.47 28.37 21.33
CA ARG A 287 -20.97 27.32 20.46
C ARG A 287 -21.18 26.05 21.28
N LYS A 288 -22.14 25.20 20.86
CA LYS A 288 -22.37 23.93 21.52
C LYS A 288 -21.13 23.04 21.38
N PRO A 289 -20.63 22.41 22.47
CA PRO A 289 -19.49 21.54 22.41
C PRO A 289 -19.87 20.26 21.65
N TYR A 290 -18.91 19.72 20.91
CA TYR A 290 -19.01 18.44 20.25
C TYR A 290 -18.30 17.41 21.12
N MET A 291 -19.09 16.56 21.79
CA MET A 291 -18.57 15.55 22.71
C MET A 291 -18.41 14.24 21.98
N VAL A 292 -17.26 13.58 22.15
CA VAL A 292 -16.93 12.29 21.55
C VAL A 292 -16.34 11.35 22.61
N PRO A 293 -16.62 10.04 22.57
CA PRO A 293 -15.99 9.09 23.47
C PRO A 293 -14.51 8.88 23.08
N GLU A 294 -13.65 8.53 24.04
CA GLU A 294 -12.24 8.18 23.80
C GLU A 294 -12.08 7.06 22.76
N THR A 295 -13.01 6.13 22.71
CA THR A 295 -12.99 4.97 21.80
C THR A 295 -13.55 5.25 20.42
N MET A 296 -13.82 6.50 20.07
CA MET A 296 -14.28 6.85 18.72
C MET A 296 -13.11 6.79 17.73
N ASP A 297 -13.31 6.04 16.63
CA ASP A 297 -12.33 5.97 15.55
C ASP A 297 -12.11 7.36 14.95
N ILE A 298 -10.84 7.73 14.75
CA ILE A 298 -10.50 9.10 14.32
C ILE A 298 -10.89 9.37 12.86
N ASP A 299 -10.97 8.36 12.01
CA ASP A 299 -11.46 8.49 10.64
C ASP A 299 -12.96 8.84 10.60
N ASP A 300 -13.77 8.24 11.49
CA ASP A 300 -15.19 8.57 11.66
C ASP A 300 -15.37 9.93 12.34
N MET A 301 -14.49 10.27 13.31
CA MET A 301 -14.46 11.59 13.92
C MET A 301 -14.17 12.68 12.88
N LEU A 302 -13.20 12.47 12.00
CA LEU A 302 -12.85 13.42 10.93
C LEU A 302 -14.04 13.66 9.98
N LYS A 303 -14.72 12.60 9.57
CA LYS A 303 -15.93 12.68 8.71
C LYS A 303 -17.03 13.50 9.39
N ASP A 304 -17.30 13.19 10.66
CA ASP A 304 -18.31 13.88 11.47
C ASP A 304 -17.97 15.37 11.64
N MET A 305 -16.70 15.70 11.91
CA MET A 305 -16.24 17.08 12.06
C MET A 305 -16.37 17.85 10.74
N GLN A 306 -16.03 17.24 9.62
CA GLN A 306 -16.19 17.84 8.29
C GLN A 306 -17.66 18.11 7.95
N GLU A 307 -18.54 17.12 8.15
CA GLU A 307 -19.98 17.26 7.86
C GLU A 307 -20.64 18.34 8.71
N LYS A 308 -20.31 18.39 10.01
CA LYS A 308 -20.85 19.36 10.98
C LYS A 308 -20.14 20.70 10.94
N LYS A 309 -19.02 20.83 10.20
CA LYS A 309 -18.14 22.02 10.16
C LYS A 309 -17.63 22.40 11.54
N ILE A 310 -17.20 21.42 12.30
CA ILE A 310 -16.64 21.55 13.66
C ILE A 310 -15.13 21.31 13.54
N HIS A 311 -14.34 22.07 14.29
CA HIS A 311 -12.87 22.00 14.27
C HIS A 311 -12.28 21.57 15.62
N MET A 312 -13.10 21.29 16.63
CA MET A 312 -12.66 20.85 17.95
C MET A 312 -13.69 19.93 18.56
N GLY A 313 -13.29 18.73 18.95
CA GLY A 313 -14.05 17.76 19.74
C GLY A 313 -13.56 17.76 21.19
N ILE A 314 -14.49 17.59 22.11
CA ILE A 314 -14.21 17.34 23.53
C ILE A 314 -14.30 15.84 23.74
N VAL A 315 -13.19 15.22 24.12
CA VAL A 315 -13.11 13.79 24.38
C VAL A 315 -13.54 13.50 25.81
N VAL A 316 -14.42 12.51 25.96
CA VAL A 316 -14.97 12.11 27.27
C VAL A 316 -14.70 10.63 27.53
N ASP A 317 -14.42 10.32 28.78
CA ASP A 317 -14.29 8.95 29.29
C ASP A 317 -15.63 8.23 29.47
N GLU A 318 -15.60 6.99 29.98
CA GLU A 318 -16.79 6.16 30.22
C GLU A 318 -17.68 6.73 31.36
N TYR A 319 -17.15 7.63 32.18
CA TYR A 319 -17.86 8.26 33.27
C TYR A 319 -18.45 9.62 32.86
N GLY A 320 -18.16 10.08 31.63
CA GLY A 320 -18.59 11.36 31.12
C GLY A 320 -17.72 12.53 31.59
N GLN A 321 -16.51 12.25 32.12
CA GLN A 321 -15.52 13.26 32.48
C GLN A 321 -14.72 13.68 31.24
N THR A 322 -14.22 14.91 31.22
CA THR A 322 -13.38 15.38 30.15
C THR A 322 -12.00 14.72 30.22
N ALA A 323 -11.68 13.88 29.24
CA ALA A 323 -10.40 13.21 29.10
C ALA A 323 -9.38 14.09 28.33
N GLY A 324 -9.87 14.76 27.27
CA GLY A 324 -9.02 15.57 26.42
C GLY A 324 -9.80 16.40 25.40
N ILE A 325 -9.07 16.94 24.44
CA ILE A 325 -9.62 17.59 23.25
C ILE A 325 -8.89 17.07 22.02
N VAL A 326 -9.60 17.03 20.87
CA VAL A 326 -9.01 16.74 19.56
C VAL A 326 -9.42 17.84 18.60
N SER A 327 -8.45 18.45 17.93
CA SER A 327 -8.70 19.39 16.84
C SER A 327 -8.74 18.67 15.49
N MET A 328 -9.27 19.30 14.46
CA MET A 328 -9.18 18.77 13.09
C MET A 328 -7.74 18.80 12.60
N GLU A 329 -6.98 19.74 13.06
CA GLU A 329 -5.58 19.94 12.80
C GLU A 329 -4.75 18.74 13.30
N ASP A 330 -5.02 18.24 14.53
CA ASP A 330 -4.35 17.05 15.10
C ASP A 330 -4.60 15.79 14.24
N ILE A 331 -5.84 15.59 13.76
CA ILE A 331 -6.16 14.44 12.88
C ILE A 331 -5.44 14.55 11.53
N ILE A 332 -5.28 15.76 11.00
CA ILE A 332 -4.56 15.97 9.74
C ILE A 332 -3.07 15.74 9.94
N GLU A 333 -2.53 16.12 11.07
CA GLU A 333 -1.13 15.88 11.45
C GLU A 333 -0.79 14.40 11.48
N GLU A 334 -1.70 13.55 11.96
CA GLU A 334 -1.55 12.08 11.91
C GLU A 334 -1.39 11.53 10.48
N ILE A 335 -1.91 12.22 9.47
CA ILE A 335 -1.79 11.81 8.06
C ILE A 335 -0.52 12.37 7.43
N VAL A 336 -0.26 13.67 7.63
CA VAL A 336 0.77 14.42 6.90
C VAL A 336 2.13 14.37 7.60
N GLY A 337 2.13 14.00 8.90
CA GLY A 337 3.29 14.14 9.79
C GLY A 337 3.42 15.57 10.33
N ASN A 338 4.41 15.81 11.16
CA ASN A 338 4.64 17.10 11.77
C ASN A 338 4.77 18.20 10.71
N ILE A 339 3.77 19.08 10.63
CA ILE A 339 3.82 20.30 9.84
C ILE A 339 4.47 21.37 10.74
N LEU A 340 5.78 21.58 10.55
CA LEU A 340 6.47 22.67 11.25
C LEU A 340 5.79 23.99 10.87
N ASP A 341 5.20 24.69 11.86
CA ASP A 341 4.64 26.04 11.68
C ASP A 341 5.79 27.06 11.69
N GLU A 342 5.60 28.21 11.05
CA GLU A 342 6.56 29.34 11.02
C GLU A 342 6.94 29.86 12.43
N TYR A 343 6.23 29.43 13.46
CA TYR A 343 6.41 29.82 14.87
C TYR A 343 6.87 28.68 15.78
N ASP A 344 7.08 27.47 15.22
CA ASP A 344 7.65 26.37 15.98
C ASP A 344 9.17 26.56 16.02
N ASP A 345 9.68 26.98 17.18
CA ASP A 345 11.10 26.89 17.46
C ASP A 345 11.47 25.39 17.42
N GLU A 346 12.53 25.04 16.71
CA GLU A 346 13.13 23.69 16.77
C GLU A 346 13.57 23.46 18.24
N GLU A 347 12.66 23.00 19.09
CA GLU A 347 13.02 22.48 20.39
C GLU A 347 13.81 21.20 20.13
N GLU A 348 15.11 21.23 20.43
CA GLU A 348 15.93 20.03 20.40
C GLU A 348 15.31 19.01 21.37
N VAL A 349 14.56 18.06 20.81
CA VAL A 349 13.81 17.01 21.52
C VAL A 349 14.74 16.20 22.45
N VAL A 350 16.04 16.16 22.13
CA VAL A 350 17.07 15.44 22.88
C VAL A 350 18.27 16.37 23.15
N GLU A 351 18.43 16.83 24.37
CA GLU A 351 19.61 17.60 24.80
C GLU A 351 20.73 16.66 25.27
N TYR A 352 21.95 16.82 24.71
CA TYR A 352 23.11 16.10 25.20
C TYR A 352 23.67 16.73 26.47
N ALA A 353 23.55 16.02 27.59
CA ALA A 353 23.97 16.49 28.91
C ALA A 353 25.45 16.15 29.26
N GLY A 354 26.18 15.44 28.39
CA GLY A 354 27.54 14.95 28.63
C GLY A 354 27.58 13.53 29.26
N ASP A 355 28.75 12.91 29.22
CA ASP A 355 28.98 11.55 29.76
C ASP A 355 27.99 10.47 29.22
N ASP A 356 27.70 10.49 27.90
CA ASP A 356 26.73 9.60 27.24
C ASP A 356 25.31 9.68 27.83
N THR A 357 24.97 10.84 28.43
CA THR A 357 23.64 11.07 29.03
C THR A 357 22.88 12.08 28.17
N TYR A 358 21.63 11.76 27.89
CA TYR A 358 20.70 12.61 27.17
C TYR A 358 19.55 13.00 28.07
N VAL A 359 19.09 14.24 27.97
CA VAL A 359 17.89 14.74 28.62
C VAL A 359 16.80 14.86 27.57
N VAL A 360 15.68 14.21 27.84
CA VAL A 360 14.52 14.13 26.95
C VAL A 360 13.30 14.60 27.74
N ASP A 361 12.39 15.34 27.13
CA ASP A 361 11.12 15.64 27.75
C ASP A 361 10.33 14.34 27.95
N GLY A 362 9.67 14.19 29.10
CA GLY A 362 8.90 13.00 29.45
C GLY A 362 7.64 12.78 28.58
N LEU A 363 7.28 13.76 27.74
CA LEU A 363 6.17 13.70 26.79
C LEU A 363 6.63 13.37 25.37
N THR A 364 7.95 13.26 25.13
CA THR A 364 8.50 12.93 23.81
C THR A 364 8.15 11.50 23.41
N GLU A 365 7.69 11.33 22.19
CA GLU A 365 7.40 9.99 21.63
C GLU A 365 8.67 9.15 21.50
N ILE A 366 8.54 7.84 21.74
CA ILE A 366 9.69 6.91 21.67
C ILE A 366 10.31 6.86 20.26
N GLU A 367 9.51 7.10 19.23
CA GLU A 367 9.97 7.17 17.85
C GLU A 367 10.88 8.36 17.60
N ASP A 368 10.55 9.53 18.10
CA ASP A 368 11.37 10.75 18.00
C ASP A 368 12.69 10.60 18.76
N ILE A 369 12.66 9.95 19.92
CA ILE A 369 13.88 9.60 20.66
C ILE A 369 14.77 8.67 19.83
N ASN A 370 14.19 7.64 19.20
CA ASN A 370 14.94 6.71 18.38
C ASN A 370 15.54 7.36 17.15
N LEU A 371 14.80 8.23 16.45
CA LEU A 371 15.29 8.97 15.29
C LEU A 371 16.44 9.90 15.67
N SER A 372 16.31 10.65 16.75
CA SER A 372 17.35 11.56 17.26
C SER A 372 18.63 10.81 17.66
N LEU A 373 18.48 9.65 18.34
CA LEU A 373 19.62 8.81 18.75
C LEU A 373 20.31 8.12 17.58
N ILE A 374 19.60 7.75 16.50
CA ILE A 374 20.18 7.18 15.28
C ILE A 374 21.05 8.24 14.59
N HIS A 375 20.59 9.46 14.47
CA HIS A 375 21.37 10.57 13.88
C HIS A 375 22.60 10.94 14.71
N ILE A 376 22.56 10.80 16.03
CA ILE A 376 23.68 11.05 16.92
C ILE A 376 24.71 9.91 16.86
N SER A 377 24.29 8.68 16.61
CA SER A 377 25.17 7.50 16.58
C SER A 377 25.88 7.24 15.25
N GLU A 378 25.43 7.88 14.15
CA GLU A 378 26.15 7.85 12.86
C GLU A 378 27.11 9.03 12.75
N PRO A 379 28.43 8.85 13.01
CA PRO A 379 29.39 9.91 12.73
C PRO A 379 29.45 10.11 11.21
N THR A 380 28.99 11.25 10.74
CA THR A 380 29.21 11.73 9.37
C THR A 380 30.71 11.64 9.06
N ARG A 381 31.13 10.57 8.38
CA ARG A 381 32.46 10.52 7.77
C ARG A 381 32.48 11.54 6.63
N PRO A 382 33.30 12.57 6.69
CA PRO A 382 33.48 13.45 5.56
C PRO A 382 34.06 12.62 4.42
N LEU A 383 33.34 12.51 3.31
CA LEU A 383 33.87 12.01 2.04
C LEU A 383 34.92 13.02 1.53
N TYR A 384 36.16 12.77 1.87
CA TYR A 384 37.27 13.39 1.13
C TYR A 384 37.29 12.76 -0.25
N ILE A 385 36.81 13.51 -1.24
CA ILE A 385 37.07 13.26 -2.66
C ILE A 385 38.47 13.76 -2.91
N SER A 386 39.40 12.86 -3.20
CA SER A 386 40.67 13.13 -3.77
C SER A 386 40.64 12.92 -5.29
#